data_707d413a7e42c7a4be9e5a897e8e0f7b
#
_entry.id   707d413a7e42c7a4be9e5a897e8e0f7b
#
_cell.length_a   1.000
_cell.length_b   1.000
_cell.length_c   1.000
_cell.angle_alpha   90.00
_cell.angle_beta   90.00
_cell.angle_gamma   90.00
#
_symmetry.space_group_name_H-M   'P 1'
#
loop_
_entity.id
_entity.type
_entity.pdbx_description
1 polymer ?
#
loop_
_entity_poly.entity_id
_entity_poly.type
_entity_poly.pdbx_seq_one_letter_code
_entity_poly.pdbx_strand_id
1 'polypeptide(L)'
;MLKIQNCQNKWSLGWNILARMCSSGEIIKETADPTKRICKIMISCPKLELDTSLSESGIRVSPIVVENVLKRFENAGILAYQFFEWAGKQRNYTHSIRAYHTMIESLAKIRQYQIMWDLVNKMRSLKILNVETFCIIMRKYARSQKVKEAVYTFNIMEKYDVPPNLAAFNSLLSALCKSKNVVKAQEIFNGMKDQFIPDSKTYSILLEGWGKAPNLPKAREIFREMVDMGCDPDIVTYGIMVDILCKAGRVDEAVGIVKEMDSSVCKPTSFIYSVLVHTYGIENRIEDAVYTFLDMERNEIEADVAVYNALIGAFCKVNKLKNAYRVLNEMNCKGIRPNSRTCNIILNSLISCGDTDEAFRVFRRMIKVCDPDADTYTMMIKMFCENDKLEMALKVWKYMRLKQFVPSMHTFSVLINGLCKKGNASKACILLEEMIEKGIRPSSVTFGKLKQLLIKEGREDVLEFLQEKMNLLVKEPLCDQEIIANELNILINVAE
;
A
#
# COMPACT_ATOMS: atom_id res chain seq x y z
N MET A 1 38.66 22.44 -12.22
CA MET A 1 37.64 23.47 -11.83
C MET A 1 36.57 23.71 -12.90
N LEU A 2 36.88 23.76 -14.19
CA LEU A 2 35.88 23.98 -15.27
C LEU A 2 34.80 22.89 -15.45
N LYS A 3 35.09 21.64 -15.10
CA LYS A 3 34.09 20.53 -15.17
C LYS A 3 33.01 20.60 -14.08
N ILE A 4 33.31 21.17 -12.89
CA ILE A 4 32.39 21.29 -11.76
C ILE A 4 31.38 22.45 -11.99
N GLN A 5 31.84 23.56 -12.57
CA GLN A 5 30.95 24.68 -12.91
C GLN A 5 29.95 24.34 -14.03
N ASN A 6 30.36 23.52 -15.01
CA ASN A 6 29.44 23.06 -16.05
C ASN A 6 28.32 22.09 -15.53
N CYS A 7 28.58 21.33 -14.46
CA CYS A 7 27.55 20.52 -13.82
C CYS A 7 26.54 21.40 -13.07
N GLN A 8 26.98 22.39 -12.30
CA GLN A 8 26.07 23.28 -11.57
C GLN A 8 25.12 24.06 -12.48
N ASN A 9 25.61 24.55 -13.62
CA ASN A 9 24.78 25.26 -14.60
C ASN A 9 23.77 24.36 -15.32
N LYS A 10 24.11 23.09 -15.58
CA LYS A 10 23.15 22.10 -16.12
C LYS A 10 22.04 21.77 -15.11
N TRP A 11 22.34 21.76 -13.83
CA TRP A 11 21.37 21.50 -12.77
C TRP A 11 20.40 22.69 -12.56
N SER A 12 20.87 23.94 -12.67
CA SER A 12 20.03 25.14 -12.53
C SER A 12 19.03 25.31 -13.68
N LEU A 13 19.41 25.01 -14.93
CA LEU A 13 18.50 25.07 -16.08
C LEU A 13 17.35 24.05 -15.96
N GLY A 14 17.63 22.88 -15.38
CA GLY A 14 16.62 21.84 -15.16
C GLY A 14 15.53 22.25 -14.18
N TRP A 15 15.88 23.02 -13.17
CA TRP A 15 14.94 23.53 -12.18
C TRP A 15 14.11 24.70 -12.65
N ASN A 16 14.66 25.54 -13.50
CA ASN A 16 13.88 26.62 -14.13
C ASN A 16 12.75 26.06 -15.01
N ILE A 17 12.93 24.85 -15.59
CA ILE A 17 11.85 24.17 -16.32
C ILE A 17 10.83 23.59 -15.34
N LEU A 18 11.25 22.97 -14.24
CA LEU A 18 10.34 22.48 -13.19
C LEU A 18 9.59 23.63 -12.50
N ALA A 19 10.28 24.72 -12.18
CA ALA A 19 9.66 25.92 -11.61
C ALA A 19 8.69 26.59 -12.59
N ARG A 20 9.03 26.67 -13.90
CA ARG A 20 8.12 27.19 -14.93
C ARG A 20 6.91 26.28 -15.18
N MET A 21 7.05 24.97 -15.07
CA MET A 21 5.89 24.05 -15.14
C MET A 21 5.00 24.18 -13.88
N CYS A 22 5.55 24.63 -12.75
CA CYS A 22 4.74 24.97 -11.55
C CYS A 22 4.11 26.36 -11.63
N SER A 23 4.69 27.30 -12.39
CA SER A 23 4.18 28.67 -12.54
C SER A 23 3.22 28.86 -13.71
N SER A 24 3.19 27.94 -14.68
CA SER A 24 2.12 27.84 -15.67
C SER A 24 0.91 27.08 -15.11
N GLY A 25 0.72 27.13 -13.78
CA GLY A 25 -0.53 26.73 -13.16
C GLY A 25 -1.63 27.55 -13.83
N GLU A 26 -2.48 26.93 -14.60
CA GLU A 26 -3.82 27.40 -14.76
C GLU A 26 -4.31 27.87 -13.40
N ILE A 27 -4.63 29.15 -13.30
CA ILE A 27 -5.52 29.66 -12.27
C ILE A 27 -6.82 28.90 -12.51
N ILE A 28 -6.87 27.66 -12.00
CA ILE A 28 -8.11 26.94 -11.87
C ILE A 28 -8.93 27.88 -11.00
N LYS A 29 -9.90 28.54 -11.62
CA LYS A 29 -11.00 29.18 -10.92
C LYS A 29 -11.30 28.30 -9.74
N GLU A 30 -11.21 28.83 -8.54
CA GLU A 30 -11.59 28.20 -7.27
C GLU A 30 -13.08 27.86 -7.38
N THR A 31 -13.37 26.87 -8.20
CA THR A 31 -14.70 26.32 -8.36
C THR A 31 -15.04 25.66 -7.04
N ALA A 32 -16.17 26.04 -6.54
CA ALA A 32 -16.89 25.70 -5.35
C ALA A 32 -17.07 24.16 -5.12
N ASP A 33 -16.04 23.35 -5.26
CA ASP A 33 -16.06 21.93 -4.92
C ASP A 33 -16.20 21.78 -3.40
N PRO A 34 -17.39 21.36 -2.91
CA PRO A 34 -17.64 21.21 -1.48
C PRO A 34 -16.60 20.33 -0.78
N THR A 35 -16.11 19.29 -1.47
CA THR A 35 -15.09 18.36 -0.96
C THR A 35 -13.80 19.10 -0.63
N LYS A 36 -13.31 19.95 -1.53
CA LYS A 36 -12.07 20.71 -1.32
C LYS A 36 -12.20 21.73 -0.18
N ARG A 37 -13.36 22.38 -0.09
CA ARG A 37 -13.64 23.35 0.99
C ARG A 37 -13.67 22.67 2.36
N ILE A 38 -14.38 21.56 2.49
CA ILE A 38 -14.42 20.74 3.72
C ILE A 38 -12.99 20.29 4.09
N CYS A 39 -12.24 19.72 3.14
CA CYS A 39 -10.88 19.27 3.39
C CYS A 39 -9.97 20.41 3.88
N LYS A 40 -10.11 21.63 3.34
CA LYS A 40 -9.34 22.79 3.77
C LYS A 40 -9.68 23.17 5.22
N ILE A 41 -10.96 23.17 5.58
CA ILE A 41 -11.40 23.43 6.98
C ILE A 41 -10.81 22.37 7.92
N MET A 42 -10.96 21.08 7.57
CA MET A 42 -10.45 19.97 8.39
C MET A 42 -8.93 20.02 8.62
N ILE A 43 -8.16 20.58 7.69
CA ILE A 43 -6.71 20.70 7.81
C ILE A 43 -6.31 21.94 8.63
N SER A 44 -7.06 23.03 8.53
CA SER A 44 -6.68 24.33 9.09
C SER A 44 -7.28 24.62 10.47
N CYS A 45 -8.37 23.94 10.87
CA CYS A 45 -9.03 24.19 12.15
C CYS A 45 -8.52 23.29 13.28
N PRO A 46 -8.40 23.82 14.52
CA PRO A 46 -8.17 23.00 15.71
C PRO A 46 -9.29 21.96 15.88
N LYS A 47 -8.96 20.78 16.44
CA LYS A 47 -9.93 19.69 16.63
C LYS A 47 -11.17 20.11 17.44
N LEU A 48 -11.03 21.01 18.41
CA LEU A 48 -12.12 21.47 19.28
C LEU A 48 -13.13 22.39 18.58
N GLU A 49 -12.75 23.05 17.48
CA GLU A 49 -13.57 24.01 16.76
C GLU A 49 -14.07 23.48 15.42
N LEU A 50 -13.80 22.19 15.11
CA LEU A 50 -14.12 21.62 13.80
C LEU A 50 -15.62 21.61 13.52
N ASP A 51 -16.44 21.20 14.49
CA ASP A 51 -17.90 21.13 14.33
C ASP A 51 -18.54 22.51 14.08
N THR A 52 -18.05 23.53 14.79
CA THR A 52 -18.49 24.93 14.62
C THR A 52 -18.08 25.47 13.26
N SER A 53 -16.81 25.33 12.90
CA SER A 53 -16.29 25.83 11.62
C SER A 53 -16.94 25.15 10.40
N LEU A 54 -17.24 23.84 10.49
CA LEU A 54 -17.96 23.14 9.45
C LEU A 54 -19.41 23.60 9.36
N SER A 55 -20.06 23.86 10.49
CA SER A 55 -21.45 24.33 10.53
C SER A 55 -21.60 25.74 9.99
N GLU A 56 -20.68 26.65 10.33
CA GLU A 56 -20.60 28.02 9.82
C GLU A 56 -20.29 28.10 8.33
N SER A 57 -19.63 27.07 7.78
CA SER A 57 -19.29 27.02 6.34
C SER A 57 -20.50 27.00 5.41
N GLY A 58 -21.69 26.65 5.91
CA GLY A 58 -22.93 26.53 5.14
C GLY A 58 -22.91 25.48 4.05
N ILE A 59 -21.94 24.55 4.07
CA ILE A 59 -21.77 23.53 3.04
C ILE A 59 -22.80 22.41 3.26
N ARG A 60 -23.63 22.15 2.25
CA ARG A 60 -24.52 20.99 2.25
C ARG A 60 -23.74 19.74 1.88
N VAL A 61 -23.89 18.69 2.68
CA VAL A 61 -23.25 17.39 2.42
C VAL A 61 -24.14 16.53 1.53
N SER A 62 -23.50 15.77 0.64
CA SER A 62 -24.13 14.69 -0.13
C SER A 62 -23.35 13.39 0.11
N PRO A 63 -23.93 12.21 -0.16
CA PRO A 63 -23.21 10.94 0.00
C PRO A 63 -21.85 10.91 -0.69
N ILE A 64 -21.79 11.42 -1.92
CA ILE A 64 -20.55 11.47 -2.72
C ILE A 64 -19.49 12.38 -2.06
N VAL A 65 -19.90 13.55 -1.55
CA VAL A 65 -18.98 14.49 -0.87
C VAL A 65 -18.43 13.85 0.40
N VAL A 66 -19.28 13.22 1.21
CA VAL A 66 -18.85 12.55 2.44
C VAL A 66 -17.89 11.41 2.15
N GLU A 67 -18.22 10.53 1.21
CA GLU A 67 -17.35 9.41 0.82
C GLU A 67 -15.98 9.89 0.32
N ASN A 68 -15.94 10.94 -0.51
CA ASN A 68 -14.69 11.52 -1.01
C ASN A 68 -13.84 12.14 0.10
N VAL A 69 -14.45 12.85 1.05
CA VAL A 69 -13.76 13.40 2.21
C VAL A 69 -13.21 12.27 3.09
N LEU A 70 -14.02 11.28 3.46
CA LEU A 70 -13.60 10.15 4.28
C LEU A 70 -12.45 9.38 3.63
N LYS A 71 -12.50 9.13 2.32
CA LYS A 71 -11.44 8.49 1.57
C LYS A 71 -10.12 9.30 1.63
N ARG A 72 -10.20 10.62 1.55
CA ARG A 72 -9.02 11.50 1.62
C ARG A 72 -8.39 11.49 3.02
N PHE A 73 -9.20 11.35 4.07
CA PHE A 73 -8.76 11.30 5.46
C PHE A 73 -8.71 9.89 6.04
N GLU A 74 -8.66 8.85 5.21
CA GLU A 74 -8.65 7.44 5.65
C GLU A 74 -7.50 7.08 6.60
N ASN A 75 -6.43 7.86 6.63
CA ASN A 75 -5.29 7.68 7.53
C ASN A 75 -5.34 8.62 8.75
N ALA A 76 -6.30 9.52 8.83
CA ALA A 76 -6.54 10.45 9.93
C ALA A 76 -7.85 10.11 10.66
N GLY A 77 -7.93 8.88 11.17
CA GLY A 77 -9.17 8.24 11.62
C GLY A 77 -10.01 9.04 12.61
N ILE A 78 -9.40 9.73 13.61
CA ILE A 78 -10.16 10.54 14.59
C ILE A 78 -10.77 11.76 13.92
N LEU A 79 -10.00 12.45 13.08
CA LEU A 79 -10.49 13.63 12.35
C LEU A 79 -11.59 13.24 11.34
N ALA A 80 -11.41 12.10 10.66
CA ALA A 80 -12.43 11.54 9.78
C ALA A 80 -13.70 11.17 10.56
N TYR A 81 -13.57 10.64 11.79
CA TYR A 81 -14.70 10.27 12.63
C TYR A 81 -15.48 11.51 13.13
N GLN A 82 -14.79 12.57 13.55
CA GLN A 82 -15.44 13.84 13.90
C GLN A 82 -16.25 14.41 12.73
N PHE A 83 -15.65 14.41 11.53
CA PHE A 83 -16.39 14.83 10.32
C PHE A 83 -17.59 13.91 10.03
N PHE A 84 -17.42 12.59 10.18
CA PHE A 84 -18.49 11.62 9.99
C PHE A 84 -19.67 11.90 10.95
N GLU A 85 -19.41 12.08 12.24
CA GLU A 85 -20.45 12.41 13.23
C GLU A 85 -21.12 13.76 12.93
N TRP A 86 -20.34 14.79 12.57
CA TRP A 86 -20.90 16.08 12.17
C TRP A 86 -21.81 15.96 10.92
N ALA A 87 -21.38 15.22 9.90
CA ALA A 87 -22.16 15.00 8.69
C ALA A 87 -23.47 14.27 9.00
N GLY A 88 -23.46 13.28 9.89
CA GLY A 88 -24.65 12.54 10.30
C GLY A 88 -25.70 13.36 11.06
N LYS A 89 -25.29 14.51 11.65
CA LYS A 89 -26.22 15.47 12.30
C LYS A 89 -26.91 16.43 11.32
N GLN A 90 -26.48 16.44 10.05
CA GLN A 90 -27.04 17.36 9.04
C GLN A 90 -28.48 16.95 8.66
N ARG A 91 -29.37 17.94 8.52
CA ARG A 91 -30.73 17.71 8.04
C ARG A 91 -30.74 17.14 6.62
N ASN A 92 -31.57 16.15 6.38
CA ASN A 92 -31.74 15.47 5.07
C ASN A 92 -30.49 14.72 4.58
N TYR A 93 -29.62 14.28 5.50
CA TYR A 93 -28.50 13.43 5.17
C TYR A 93 -28.49 12.15 6.03
N THR A 94 -28.26 11.02 5.40
CA THR A 94 -27.99 9.74 6.04
C THR A 94 -26.73 9.12 5.42
N HIS A 95 -25.90 8.51 6.25
CA HIS A 95 -24.68 7.86 5.77
C HIS A 95 -25.02 6.65 4.89
N SER A 96 -24.31 6.53 3.78
CA SER A 96 -24.32 5.32 2.95
C SER A 96 -23.57 4.17 3.65
N ILE A 97 -23.89 2.93 3.29
CA ILE A 97 -23.14 1.74 3.74
C ILE A 97 -21.65 1.91 3.46
N ARG A 98 -21.32 2.51 2.32
CA ARG A 98 -19.93 2.75 1.90
C ARG A 98 -19.22 3.76 2.82
N ALA A 99 -19.91 4.79 3.30
CA ALA A 99 -19.35 5.73 4.28
C ALA A 99 -19.07 5.03 5.62
N TYR A 100 -19.97 4.15 6.10
CA TYR A 100 -19.72 3.32 7.27
C TYR A 100 -18.52 2.39 7.07
N HIS A 101 -18.44 1.69 5.95
CA HIS A 101 -17.31 0.81 5.64
C HIS A 101 -15.97 1.55 5.65
N THR A 102 -15.91 2.73 4.99
CA THR A 102 -14.71 3.57 4.97
C THR A 102 -14.32 4.01 6.37
N MET A 103 -15.31 4.35 7.22
CA MET A 103 -15.06 4.77 8.59
C MET A 103 -14.57 3.60 9.47
N ILE A 104 -15.22 2.42 9.37
CA ILE A 104 -14.77 1.18 10.03
C ILE A 104 -13.33 0.85 9.65
N GLU A 105 -13.00 0.95 8.35
CA GLU A 105 -11.61 0.73 7.89
C GLU A 105 -10.61 1.72 8.48
N SER A 106 -10.97 2.99 8.55
CA SER A 106 -10.12 4.05 9.08
C SER A 106 -9.89 3.90 10.59
N LEU A 107 -10.95 3.62 11.36
CA LEU A 107 -10.88 3.38 12.80
C LEU A 107 -10.04 2.13 13.13
N ALA A 108 -10.21 1.06 12.38
CA ALA A 108 -9.41 -0.15 12.55
C ALA A 108 -7.91 0.08 12.26
N LYS A 109 -7.56 0.97 11.30
CA LYS A 109 -6.16 1.36 11.04
C LYS A 109 -5.51 2.02 12.26
N ILE A 110 -6.25 2.87 12.97
CA ILE A 110 -5.77 3.55 14.19
C ILE A 110 -6.04 2.76 15.48
N ARG A 111 -6.52 1.51 15.36
CA ARG A 111 -6.82 0.58 16.44
C ARG A 111 -7.93 1.04 17.42
N GLN A 112 -8.82 1.90 16.96
CA GLN A 112 -9.99 2.34 17.74
C GLN A 112 -11.14 1.32 17.56
N TYR A 113 -10.96 0.13 18.14
CA TYR A 113 -11.86 -0.99 17.93
C TYR A 113 -13.21 -0.80 18.63
N GLN A 114 -13.25 -0.09 19.77
CA GLN A 114 -14.50 0.21 20.46
C GLN A 114 -15.42 1.03 19.58
N ILE A 115 -14.96 2.19 19.10
CA ILE A 115 -15.74 3.07 18.23
C ILE A 115 -16.14 2.33 16.94
N MET A 116 -15.27 1.47 16.43
CA MET A 116 -15.58 0.63 15.28
C MET A 116 -16.79 -0.28 15.54
N TRP A 117 -16.84 -0.95 16.71
CA TRP A 117 -17.97 -1.81 17.07
C TRP A 117 -19.24 -1.02 17.38
N ASP A 118 -19.13 0.18 17.93
CA ASP A 118 -20.28 1.08 18.13
C ASP A 118 -20.92 1.46 16.77
N LEU A 119 -20.10 1.68 15.74
CA LEU A 119 -20.62 1.89 14.37
C LEU A 119 -21.30 0.62 13.81
N VAL A 120 -20.76 -0.56 14.08
CA VAL A 120 -21.39 -1.84 13.67
C VAL A 120 -22.76 -1.99 14.34
N ASN A 121 -22.86 -1.70 15.66
CA ASN A 121 -24.13 -1.72 16.38
C ASN A 121 -25.11 -0.70 15.82
N LYS A 122 -24.64 0.50 15.44
CA LYS A 122 -25.47 1.52 14.77
C LYS A 122 -25.96 1.03 13.41
N MET A 123 -25.08 0.35 12.62
CA MET A 123 -25.49 -0.27 11.34
C MET A 123 -26.54 -1.37 11.55
N ARG A 124 -26.41 -2.17 12.63
CA ARG A 124 -27.41 -3.18 12.99
C ARG A 124 -28.77 -2.56 13.30
N SER A 125 -28.80 -1.52 14.13
CA SER A 125 -30.06 -0.80 14.47
C SER A 125 -30.72 -0.18 13.25
N LEU A 126 -29.96 0.25 12.26
CA LEU A 126 -30.44 0.78 10.97
C LEU A 126 -30.80 -0.31 9.96
N LYS A 127 -30.58 -1.59 10.27
CA LYS A 127 -30.82 -2.74 9.38
C LYS A 127 -30.03 -2.67 8.05
N ILE A 128 -28.83 -2.06 8.07
CA ILE A 128 -27.94 -1.94 6.92
C ILE A 128 -26.68 -2.79 7.05
N LEU A 129 -26.59 -3.60 8.12
CA LEU A 129 -25.47 -4.49 8.36
C LEU A 129 -25.48 -5.63 7.35
N ASN A 130 -24.29 -5.98 6.82
CA ASN A 130 -24.15 -7.01 5.79
C ASN A 130 -22.85 -7.81 5.96
N VAL A 131 -22.71 -8.88 5.19
CA VAL A 131 -21.54 -9.78 5.21
C VAL A 131 -20.23 -9.01 4.93
N GLU A 132 -20.24 -8.02 4.02
CA GLU A 132 -19.04 -7.25 3.67
C GLU A 132 -18.50 -6.46 4.88
N THR A 133 -19.36 -5.97 5.77
CA THR A 133 -18.94 -5.29 7.01
C THR A 133 -18.05 -6.19 7.85
N PHE A 134 -18.47 -7.45 8.07
CA PHE A 134 -17.68 -8.43 8.83
C PHE A 134 -16.40 -8.82 8.09
N CYS A 135 -16.46 -8.96 6.78
CA CYS A 135 -15.27 -9.21 5.95
C CYS A 135 -14.21 -8.10 6.10
N ILE A 136 -14.64 -6.83 6.17
CA ILE A 136 -13.75 -5.69 6.40
C ILE A 136 -13.10 -5.80 7.79
N ILE A 137 -13.89 -6.06 8.83
CA ILE A 137 -13.40 -6.16 10.21
C ILE A 137 -12.39 -7.31 10.35
N MET A 138 -12.73 -8.50 9.84
CA MET A 138 -11.83 -9.66 9.84
C MET A 138 -10.50 -9.36 9.18
N ARG A 139 -10.52 -8.72 7.99
CA ARG A 139 -9.30 -8.28 7.27
C ARG A 139 -8.46 -7.32 8.10
N LYS A 140 -9.08 -6.39 8.83
CA LYS A 140 -8.35 -5.41 9.65
C LYS A 140 -7.76 -6.04 10.91
N TYR A 141 -8.50 -6.90 11.60
CA TYR A 141 -7.97 -7.66 12.75
C TYR A 141 -6.79 -8.55 12.34
N ALA A 142 -6.93 -9.30 11.26
CA ALA A 142 -5.86 -10.15 10.77
C ALA A 142 -4.59 -9.34 10.42
N ARG A 143 -4.72 -8.19 9.74
CA ARG A 143 -3.59 -7.28 9.46
C ARG A 143 -2.92 -6.73 10.72
N SER A 144 -3.68 -6.55 11.79
CA SER A 144 -3.17 -6.10 13.09
C SER A 144 -2.62 -7.24 13.95
N GLN A 145 -2.49 -8.46 13.38
CA GLN A 145 -2.08 -9.70 14.06
C GLN A 145 -3.03 -10.13 15.20
N LYS A 146 -4.25 -9.64 15.19
CA LYS A 146 -5.30 -10.02 16.12
C LYS A 146 -6.13 -11.17 15.54
N VAL A 147 -5.48 -12.35 15.47
CA VAL A 147 -6.06 -13.53 14.79
C VAL A 147 -7.30 -14.05 15.54
N LYS A 148 -7.25 -14.08 16.87
CA LYS A 148 -8.37 -14.54 17.69
C LYS A 148 -9.61 -13.69 17.45
N GLU A 149 -9.46 -12.38 17.43
CA GLU A 149 -10.53 -11.42 17.19
C GLU A 149 -11.10 -11.52 15.76
N ALA A 150 -10.24 -11.84 14.79
CA ALA A 150 -10.70 -12.07 13.41
C ALA A 150 -11.60 -13.32 13.33
N VAL A 151 -11.19 -14.43 13.97
CA VAL A 151 -11.99 -15.67 14.05
C VAL A 151 -13.27 -15.45 14.84
N TYR A 152 -13.17 -14.78 15.99
CA TYR A 152 -14.33 -14.43 16.80
C TYR A 152 -15.35 -13.60 16.01
N THR A 153 -14.87 -12.64 15.20
CA THR A 153 -15.74 -11.82 14.34
C THR A 153 -16.55 -12.67 13.37
N PHE A 154 -15.97 -13.74 12.82
CA PHE A 154 -16.69 -14.67 11.96
C PHE A 154 -17.76 -15.45 12.74
N ASN A 155 -17.42 -15.95 13.93
CA ASN A 155 -18.30 -16.77 14.74
C ASN A 155 -19.51 -16.00 15.29
N ILE A 156 -19.41 -14.69 15.48
CA ILE A 156 -20.51 -13.86 15.99
C ILE A 156 -21.47 -13.34 14.90
N MET A 157 -21.18 -13.58 13.61
CA MET A 157 -21.99 -13.07 12.50
C MET A 157 -23.48 -13.45 12.67
N GLU A 158 -23.78 -14.68 13.08
CA GLU A 158 -25.15 -15.13 13.32
C GLU A 158 -25.84 -14.35 14.45
N LYS A 159 -25.10 -14.00 15.53
CA LYS A 159 -25.62 -13.18 16.63
C LYS A 159 -26.01 -11.77 16.20
N TYR A 160 -25.47 -11.32 15.06
CA TYR A 160 -25.78 -10.02 14.44
C TYR A 160 -26.79 -10.12 13.31
N ASP A 161 -27.51 -11.23 13.20
CA ASP A 161 -28.53 -11.51 12.17
C ASP A 161 -27.94 -11.52 10.73
N VAL A 162 -26.65 -11.85 10.61
CA VAL A 162 -25.94 -11.95 9.33
C VAL A 162 -25.29 -13.35 9.24
N PRO A 163 -25.98 -14.36 8.73
CA PRO A 163 -25.43 -15.72 8.68
C PRO A 163 -24.18 -15.77 7.80
N PRO A 164 -23.10 -16.44 8.26
CA PRO A 164 -21.90 -16.60 7.48
C PRO A 164 -22.16 -17.48 6.24
N ASN A 165 -21.52 -17.14 5.14
CA ASN A 165 -21.58 -17.90 3.89
C ASN A 165 -20.16 -18.20 3.40
N LEU A 166 -20.03 -18.98 2.31
CA LEU A 166 -18.73 -19.32 1.72
C LEU A 166 -17.88 -18.07 1.39
N ALA A 167 -18.50 -16.94 1.01
CA ALA A 167 -17.77 -15.72 0.73
C ALA A 167 -17.15 -15.11 2.01
N ALA A 168 -17.87 -15.14 3.15
CA ALA A 168 -17.33 -14.72 4.46
C ALA A 168 -16.20 -15.66 4.91
N PHE A 169 -16.39 -16.98 4.73
CA PHE A 169 -15.38 -17.98 5.05
C PHE A 169 -14.11 -17.76 4.21
N ASN A 170 -14.23 -17.62 2.90
CA ASN A 170 -13.11 -17.29 2.00
C ASN A 170 -12.43 -15.96 2.37
N SER A 171 -13.21 -14.97 2.85
CA SER A 171 -12.65 -13.68 3.32
C SER A 171 -11.81 -13.85 4.58
N LEU A 172 -12.26 -14.67 5.55
CA LEU A 172 -11.49 -15.00 6.75
C LEU A 172 -10.19 -15.71 6.39
N LEU A 173 -10.25 -16.80 5.58
CA LEU A 173 -9.07 -17.54 5.14
C LEU A 173 -8.08 -16.63 4.42
N SER A 174 -8.55 -15.80 3.47
CA SER A 174 -7.72 -14.83 2.75
C SER A 174 -7.08 -13.80 3.67
N ALA A 175 -7.80 -13.30 4.67
CA ALA A 175 -7.29 -12.35 5.65
C ALA A 175 -6.16 -12.97 6.48
N LEU A 176 -6.32 -14.19 6.93
CA LEU A 176 -5.31 -14.93 7.70
C LEU A 176 -4.08 -15.25 6.85
N CYS A 177 -4.25 -15.76 5.63
CA CYS A 177 -3.15 -16.05 4.69
C CYS A 177 -2.34 -14.79 4.37
N LYS A 178 -3.01 -13.66 4.08
CA LYS A 178 -2.35 -12.37 3.81
C LYS A 178 -1.61 -11.79 5.01
N SER A 179 -1.99 -12.18 6.21
CA SER A 179 -1.36 -11.75 7.46
C SER A 179 -0.31 -12.74 7.98
N LYS A 180 0.16 -13.67 7.13
CA LYS A 180 1.17 -14.70 7.44
C LYS A 180 0.72 -15.72 8.49
N ASN A 181 -0.58 -15.90 8.68
CA ASN A 181 -1.16 -16.86 9.62
C ASN A 181 -1.79 -18.05 8.87
N VAL A 182 -1.07 -18.59 7.86
CA VAL A 182 -1.58 -19.65 6.98
C VAL A 182 -1.85 -20.96 7.72
N VAL A 183 -1.06 -21.28 8.74
CA VAL A 183 -1.29 -22.49 9.58
C VAL A 183 -2.66 -22.41 10.24
N LYS A 184 -3.01 -21.27 10.82
CA LYS A 184 -4.32 -21.07 11.44
C LYS A 184 -5.45 -21.07 10.41
N ALA A 185 -5.20 -20.52 9.22
CA ALA A 185 -6.17 -20.61 8.11
C ALA A 185 -6.43 -22.07 7.71
N GLN A 186 -5.39 -22.91 7.65
CA GLN A 186 -5.52 -24.33 7.34
C GLN A 186 -6.28 -25.11 8.42
N GLU A 187 -6.01 -24.82 9.70
CA GLU A 187 -6.77 -25.44 10.82
C GLU A 187 -8.26 -25.12 10.73
N ILE A 188 -8.61 -23.86 10.47
CA ILE A 188 -10.00 -23.43 10.33
C ILE A 188 -10.63 -24.04 9.09
N PHE A 189 -9.91 -24.10 7.97
CA PHE A 189 -10.37 -24.78 6.77
C PHE A 189 -10.70 -26.25 7.05
N ASN A 190 -9.79 -27.00 7.66
CA ASN A 190 -9.99 -28.41 7.97
C ASN A 190 -11.17 -28.64 8.92
N GLY A 191 -11.41 -27.73 9.86
CA GLY A 191 -12.52 -27.83 10.83
C GLY A 191 -13.89 -27.43 10.27
N MET A 192 -13.94 -26.69 9.16
CA MET A 192 -15.19 -26.11 8.64
C MET A 192 -15.49 -26.46 7.17
N LYS A 193 -14.62 -27.22 6.48
CA LYS A 193 -14.80 -27.57 5.07
C LYS A 193 -16.07 -28.40 4.79
N ASP A 194 -16.57 -29.12 5.78
CA ASP A 194 -17.81 -29.87 5.66
C ASP A 194 -19.05 -28.98 5.77
N GLN A 195 -18.94 -27.85 6.51
CA GLN A 195 -20.01 -26.86 6.63
C GLN A 195 -20.04 -25.88 5.45
N PHE A 196 -18.87 -25.50 4.94
CA PHE A 196 -18.71 -24.61 3.79
C PHE A 196 -17.99 -25.36 2.68
N ILE A 197 -18.74 -26.00 1.78
CA ILE A 197 -18.18 -26.78 0.67
C ILE A 197 -17.18 -25.91 -0.11
N PRO A 198 -15.87 -26.27 -0.12
CA PRO A 198 -14.85 -25.45 -0.76
C PRO A 198 -15.05 -25.34 -2.27
N ASP A 199 -14.79 -24.17 -2.82
CA ASP A 199 -14.72 -23.91 -4.25
C ASP A 199 -13.26 -23.72 -4.72
N SER A 200 -13.05 -23.60 -6.03
CA SER A 200 -11.74 -23.31 -6.63
C SER A 200 -11.06 -22.10 -5.99
N LYS A 201 -11.85 -21.06 -5.64
CA LYS A 201 -11.35 -19.87 -4.96
C LYS A 201 -10.85 -20.16 -3.54
N THR A 202 -11.52 -21.06 -2.80
CA THR A 202 -11.09 -21.46 -1.45
C THR A 202 -9.70 -22.11 -1.50
N TYR A 203 -9.50 -23.04 -2.41
CA TYR A 203 -8.21 -23.69 -2.61
C TYR A 203 -7.12 -22.73 -3.09
N SER A 204 -7.43 -21.82 -4.02
CA SER A 204 -6.51 -20.79 -4.49
C SER A 204 -6.04 -19.86 -3.36
N ILE A 205 -6.92 -19.51 -2.40
CA ILE A 205 -6.56 -18.72 -1.22
C ILE A 205 -5.53 -19.43 -0.33
N LEU A 206 -5.72 -20.74 -0.08
CA LEU A 206 -4.80 -21.55 0.72
C LEU A 206 -3.47 -21.75 0.00
N LEU A 207 -3.50 -22.03 -1.30
CA LEU A 207 -2.31 -22.14 -2.16
C LEU A 207 -1.49 -20.84 -2.10
N GLU A 208 -2.12 -19.69 -2.33
CA GLU A 208 -1.46 -18.38 -2.22
C GLU A 208 -0.86 -18.16 -0.80
N GLY A 209 -1.57 -18.61 0.23
CA GLY A 209 -1.12 -18.55 1.61
C GLY A 209 0.16 -19.35 1.84
N TRP A 210 0.18 -20.61 1.43
CA TRP A 210 1.34 -21.50 1.56
C TRP A 210 2.51 -21.07 0.66
N GLY A 211 2.22 -20.49 -0.51
CA GLY A 211 3.24 -19.90 -1.37
C GLY A 211 3.93 -18.70 -0.72
N LYS A 212 3.21 -17.90 0.06
CA LYS A 212 3.79 -16.79 0.84
C LYS A 212 4.57 -17.25 2.08
N ALA A 213 4.24 -18.42 2.62
CA ALA A 213 4.93 -19.05 3.75
C ALA A 213 6.06 -20.00 3.31
N PRO A 214 6.65 -19.83 2.15
CA PRO A 214 7.50 -20.68 1.31
C PRO A 214 7.47 -22.19 1.65
N ASN A 215 6.29 -22.79 1.68
CA ASN A 215 6.11 -24.22 1.97
C ASN A 215 5.54 -24.95 0.75
N LEU A 216 6.42 -25.29 -0.19
CA LEU A 216 6.05 -26.00 -1.43
C LEU A 216 5.40 -27.38 -1.18
N PRO A 217 5.83 -28.22 -0.21
CA PRO A 217 5.17 -29.50 0.08
C PRO A 217 3.68 -29.32 0.42
N LYS A 218 3.36 -28.35 1.28
CA LYS A 218 1.97 -28.05 1.65
C LYS A 218 1.16 -27.50 0.50
N ALA A 219 1.74 -26.62 -0.32
CA ALA A 219 1.07 -26.14 -1.53
C ALA A 219 0.71 -27.29 -2.48
N ARG A 220 1.63 -28.25 -2.70
CA ARG A 220 1.34 -29.43 -3.52
C ARG A 220 0.25 -30.33 -2.92
N GLU A 221 0.22 -30.47 -1.59
CA GLU A 221 -0.81 -31.22 -0.87
C GLU A 221 -2.21 -30.61 -1.14
N ILE A 222 -2.34 -29.28 -0.97
CA ILE A 222 -3.58 -28.55 -1.22
C ILE A 222 -4.01 -28.64 -2.69
N PHE A 223 -3.05 -28.53 -3.61
CA PHE A 223 -3.36 -28.65 -5.04
C PHE A 223 -3.89 -30.05 -5.38
N ARG A 224 -3.31 -31.11 -4.79
CA ARG A 224 -3.82 -32.49 -4.96
C ARG A 224 -5.21 -32.66 -4.33
N GLU A 225 -5.38 -32.18 -3.07
CA GLU A 225 -6.69 -32.23 -2.39
C GLU A 225 -7.78 -31.57 -3.25
N MET A 226 -7.48 -30.43 -3.89
CA MET A 226 -8.40 -29.75 -4.79
C MET A 226 -8.85 -30.66 -5.94
N VAL A 227 -7.90 -31.34 -6.61
CA VAL A 227 -8.19 -32.24 -7.72
C VAL A 227 -8.96 -33.48 -7.24
N ASP A 228 -8.54 -34.08 -6.12
CA ASP A 228 -9.17 -35.27 -5.53
C ASP A 228 -10.62 -35.01 -5.11
N MET A 229 -10.92 -33.75 -4.70
CA MET A 229 -12.28 -33.30 -4.37
C MET A 229 -13.13 -32.92 -5.59
N GLY A 230 -12.62 -33.12 -6.81
CA GLY A 230 -13.31 -32.81 -8.05
C GLY A 230 -13.41 -31.29 -8.36
N CYS A 231 -12.59 -30.48 -7.74
CA CYS A 231 -12.48 -29.06 -8.07
C CYS A 231 -11.39 -28.88 -9.14
N ASP A 232 -11.75 -28.74 -10.39
CA ASP A 232 -10.78 -28.55 -11.47
C ASP A 232 -9.98 -27.25 -11.28
N PRO A 233 -8.62 -27.32 -11.37
CA PRO A 233 -7.79 -26.13 -11.31
C PRO A 233 -8.09 -25.17 -12.47
N ASP A 234 -8.34 -23.92 -12.14
CA ASP A 234 -8.55 -22.86 -13.12
C ASP A 234 -7.23 -22.13 -13.46
N ILE A 235 -7.29 -21.18 -14.40
CA ILE A 235 -6.15 -20.37 -14.83
C ILE A 235 -5.49 -19.67 -13.64
N VAL A 236 -6.27 -19.24 -12.64
CA VAL A 236 -5.76 -18.57 -11.46
C VAL A 236 -4.97 -19.53 -10.58
N THR A 237 -5.51 -20.73 -10.37
CA THR A 237 -4.86 -21.80 -9.58
C THR A 237 -3.53 -22.23 -10.19
N TYR A 238 -3.51 -22.48 -11.51
CA TYR A 238 -2.28 -22.79 -12.23
C TYR A 238 -1.27 -21.64 -12.12
N GLY A 239 -1.71 -20.38 -12.29
CA GLY A 239 -0.86 -19.19 -12.17
C GLY A 239 -0.23 -19.07 -10.77
N ILE A 240 -0.99 -19.39 -9.71
CA ILE A 240 -0.48 -19.42 -8.33
C ILE A 240 0.56 -20.54 -8.17
N MET A 241 0.32 -21.74 -8.70
CA MET A 241 1.28 -22.85 -8.62
C MET A 241 2.58 -22.53 -9.37
N VAL A 242 2.51 -21.94 -10.56
CA VAL A 242 3.68 -21.47 -11.30
C VAL A 242 4.46 -20.45 -10.47
N ASP A 243 3.80 -19.47 -9.86
CA ASP A 243 4.44 -18.46 -9.01
C ASP A 243 5.13 -19.10 -7.77
N ILE A 244 4.47 -20.09 -7.14
CA ILE A 244 5.03 -20.80 -6.00
C ILE A 244 6.28 -21.59 -6.40
N LEU A 245 6.23 -22.33 -7.51
CA LEU A 245 7.36 -23.11 -8.02
C LEU A 245 8.54 -22.20 -8.39
N CYS A 246 8.26 -21.09 -9.06
CA CYS A 246 9.25 -20.09 -9.40
C CYS A 246 9.93 -19.50 -8.14
N LYS A 247 9.17 -19.15 -7.12
CA LYS A 247 9.69 -18.68 -5.83
C LYS A 247 10.50 -19.73 -5.06
N ALA A 248 10.19 -21.01 -5.27
CA ALA A 248 10.94 -22.12 -4.70
C ALA A 248 12.19 -22.52 -5.52
N GLY A 249 12.52 -21.78 -6.59
CA GLY A 249 13.63 -22.10 -7.48
C GLY A 249 13.41 -23.34 -8.37
N ARG A 250 12.16 -23.76 -8.57
CA ARG A 250 11.79 -24.96 -9.37
C ARG A 250 11.19 -24.53 -10.73
N VAL A 251 11.93 -23.68 -11.48
CA VAL A 251 11.43 -23.06 -12.71
C VAL A 251 11.15 -24.09 -13.79
N ASP A 252 11.96 -25.15 -13.87
CA ASP A 252 11.76 -26.19 -14.90
C ASP A 252 10.44 -26.95 -14.68
N GLU A 253 10.02 -27.18 -13.42
CA GLU A 253 8.71 -27.74 -13.11
C GLU A 253 7.57 -26.76 -13.43
N ALA A 254 7.79 -25.46 -13.16
CA ALA A 254 6.84 -24.42 -13.51
C ALA A 254 6.58 -24.38 -15.04
N VAL A 255 7.63 -24.51 -15.84
CA VAL A 255 7.53 -24.65 -17.31
C VAL A 255 6.78 -25.91 -17.70
N GLY A 256 6.98 -27.02 -16.98
CA GLY A 256 6.22 -28.26 -17.19
C GLY A 256 4.71 -28.01 -17.05
N ILE A 257 4.28 -27.35 -15.98
CA ILE A 257 2.85 -27.00 -15.77
C ILE A 257 2.33 -26.10 -16.90
N VAL A 258 3.11 -25.13 -17.38
CA VAL A 258 2.69 -24.25 -18.48
C VAL A 258 2.50 -25.03 -19.77
N LYS A 259 3.34 -26.04 -20.07
CA LYS A 259 3.17 -26.93 -21.22
C LYS A 259 1.94 -27.83 -21.09
N GLU A 260 1.62 -28.28 -19.88
CA GLU A 260 0.38 -29.03 -19.62
C GLU A 260 -0.85 -28.13 -19.84
N MET A 261 -0.80 -26.85 -19.48
CA MET A 261 -1.87 -25.89 -19.76
C MET A 261 -2.10 -25.70 -21.25
N ASP A 262 -1.05 -25.61 -22.06
CA ASP A 262 -1.17 -25.47 -23.53
C ASP A 262 -1.88 -26.64 -24.17
N SER A 263 -1.73 -27.83 -23.61
CA SER A 263 -2.41 -29.09 -24.08
C SER A 263 -3.84 -29.21 -23.54
N SER A 264 -4.27 -28.37 -22.61
CA SER A 264 -5.58 -28.37 -21.95
C SER A 264 -6.49 -27.24 -22.44
N VAL A 265 -7.71 -27.17 -21.90
CA VAL A 265 -8.69 -26.12 -22.19
C VAL A 265 -8.25 -24.76 -21.59
N CYS A 266 -7.29 -24.75 -20.66
CA CYS A 266 -6.80 -23.56 -19.95
C CYS A 266 -5.50 -23.05 -20.56
N LYS A 267 -5.57 -22.09 -21.51
CA LYS A 267 -4.36 -21.48 -22.09
C LYS A 267 -3.63 -20.59 -21.09
N PRO A 268 -2.27 -20.57 -21.10
CA PRO A 268 -1.47 -19.64 -20.27
C PRO A 268 -1.82 -18.19 -20.56
N THR A 269 -1.70 -17.34 -19.54
CA THR A 269 -1.97 -15.90 -19.63
C THR A 269 -0.68 -15.08 -19.61
N SER A 270 -0.75 -13.79 -19.99
CA SER A 270 0.36 -12.83 -19.86
C SER A 270 0.92 -12.79 -18.44
N PHE A 271 0.07 -12.99 -17.41
CA PHE A 271 0.51 -13.07 -16.01
C PHE A 271 1.52 -14.21 -15.79
N ILE A 272 1.23 -15.42 -16.27
CA ILE A 272 2.11 -16.59 -16.14
C ILE A 272 3.45 -16.34 -16.82
N TYR A 273 3.42 -15.82 -18.04
CA TYR A 273 4.65 -15.44 -18.75
C TYR A 273 5.43 -14.35 -18.02
N SER A 274 4.75 -13.36 -17.42
CA SER A 274 5.42 -12.33 -16.63
C SER A 274 6.16 -12.89 -15.41
N VAL A 275 5.59 -13.92 -14.75
CA VAL A 275 6.21 -14.61 -13.61
C VAL A 275 7.46 -15.37 -14.07
N LEU A 276 7.38 -16.13 -15.18
CA LEU A 276 8.54 -16.85 -15.70
C LEU A 276 9.67 -15.92 -16.14
N VAL A 277 9.37 -14.88 -16.94
CA VAL A 277 10.35 -13.89 -17.39
C VAL A 277 11.01 -13.19 -16.20
N HIS A 278 10.23 -12.81 -15.18
CA HIS A 278 10.75 -12.21 -13.96
C HIS A 278 11.68 -13.15 -13.20
N THR A 279 11.31 -14.43 -13.10
CA THR A 279 12.10 -15.44 -12.37
C THR A 279 13.41 -15.73 -13.08
N TYR A 280 13.40 -15.91 -14.41
CA TYR A 280 14.62 -16.04 -15.19
C TYR A 280 15.51 -14.79 -15.05
N GLY A 281 14.92 -13.59 -14.98
CA GLY A 281 15.66 -12.36 -14.68
C GLY A 281 16.30 -12.41 -13.28
N ILE A 282 15.62 -12.95 -12.26
CA ILE A 282 16.19 -13.13 -10.92
C ILE A 282 17.36 -14.13 -10.93
N GLU A 283 17.26 -15.21 -11.69
CA GLU A 283 18.30 -16.23 -11.82
C GLU A 283 19.44 -15.83 -12.77
N ASN A 284 19.41 -14.62 -13.35
CA ASN A 284 20.32 -14.12 -14.38
C ASN A 284 20.32 -14.94 -15.68
N ARG A 285 19.28 -15.71 -15.94
CA ARG A 285 19.06 -16.52 -17.15
C ARG A 285 18.37 -15.67 -18.23
N ILE A 286 19.09 -14.68 -18.77
CA ILE A 286 18.52 -13.68 -19.68
C ILE A 286 18.06 -14.28 -21.01
N GLU A 287 18.76 -15.27 -21.52
CA GLU A 287 18.40 -15.94 -22.79
C GLU A 287 17.06 -16.66 -22.66
N ASP A 288 16.83 -17.36 -21.52
CA ASP A 288 15.57 -18.02 -21.22
C ASP A 288 14.43 -17.00 -21.02
N ALA A 289 14.72 -15.85 -20.40
CA ALA A 289 13.75 -14.76 -20.25
C ALA A 289 13.29 -14.22 -21.61
N VAL A 290 14.24 -13.99 -22.52
CA VAL A 290 13.94 -13.52 -23.90
C VAL A 290 13.23 -14.63 -24.68
N TYR A 291 13.67 -15.88 -24.59
CA TYR A 291 13.00 -17.00 -25.24
C TYR A 291 11.53 -17.12 -24.79
N THR A 292 11.28 -17.05 -23.48
CA THR A 292 9.94 -17.11 -22.91
C THR A 292 9.05 -15.96 -23.40
N PHE A 293 9.62 -14.75 -23.53
CA PHE A 293 8.89 -13.62 -24.08
C PHE A 293 8.53 -13.85 -25.56
N LEU A 294 9.47 -14.35 -26.37
CA LEU A 294 9.20 -14.66 -27.78
C LEU A 294 8.24 -15.83 -27.95
N ASP A 295 8.29 -16.82 -27.05
CA ASP A 295 7.35 -17.95 -27.03
C ASP A 295 5.92 -17.47 -26.78
N MET A 296 5.73 -16.55 -25.84
CA MET A 296 4.44 -15.90 -25.59
C MET A 296 3.86 -15.25 -26.86
N GLU A 297 4.72 -14.53 -27.61
CA GLU A 297 4.30 -13.88 -28.88
C GLU A 297 3.96 -14.91 -29.96
N ARG A 298 4.70 -16.02 -30.04
CA ARG A 298 4.39 -17.14 -30.98
C ARG A 298 3.05 -17.80 -30.67
N ASN A 299 2.67 -17.85 -29.37
CA ASN A 299 1.40 -18.37 -28.92
C ASN A 299 0.26 -17.33 -29.03
N GLU A 300 0.49 -16.22 -29.74
CA GLU A 300 -0.47 -15.14 -29.99
C GLU A 300 -1.02 -14.51 -28.67
N ILE A 301 -0.25 -14.56 -27.58
CA ILE A 301 -0.62 -13.96 -26.31
C ILE A 301 -0.04 -12.53 -26.28
N GLU A 302 -0.90 -11.55 -26.16
CA GLU A 302 -0.48 -10.14 -26.12
C GLU A 302 0.29 -9.82 -24.82
N ALA A 303 1.50 -9.25 -24.98
CA ALA A 303 2.29 -8.79 -23.86
C ALA A 303 1.65 -7.56 -23.21
N ASP A 304 1.47 -7.60 -21.91
CA ASP A 304 1.00 -6.48 -21.11
C ASP A 304 2.17 -5.70 -20.46
N VAL A 305 1.84 -4.64 -19.75
CA VAL A 305 2.84 -3.83 -19.02
C VAL A 305 3.64 -4.66 -18.02
N ALA A 306 3.07 -5.74 -17.45
CA ALA A 306 3.77 -6.56 -16.47
C ALA A 306 4.88 -7.40 -17.10
N VAL A 307 4.64 -7.99 -18.26
CA VAL A 307 5.63 -8.76 -19.01
C VAL A 307 6.78 -7.87 -19.46
N TYR A 308 6.48 -6.68 -20.03
CA TYR A 308 7.52 -5.71 -20.40
C TYR A 308 8.33 -5.27 -19.19
N ASN A 309 7.69 -4.99 -18.05
CA ASN A 309 8.38 -4.64 -16.82
C ASN A 309 9.28 -5.77 -16.31
N ALA A 310 8.85 -7.03 -16.43
CA ALA A 310 9.66 -8.19 -16.06
C ALA A 310 10.91 -8.28 -16.96
N LEU A 311 10.76 -8.13 -18.27
CA LEU A 311 11.89 -8.19 -19.22
C LEU A 311 12.85 -7.00 -19.07
N ILE A 312 12.33 -5.78 -18.91
CA ILE A 312 13.15 -4.59 -18.59
C ILE A 312 13.92 -4.82 -17.28
N GLY A 313 13.24 -5.35 -16.24
CA GLY A 313 13.86 -5.67 -14.96
C GLY A 313 14.97 -6.70 -15.09
N ALA A 314 14.77 -7.73 -15.89
CA ALA A 314 15.77 -8.74 -16.18
C ALA A 314 17.04 -8.13 -16.82
N PHE A 315 16.88 -7.29 -17.85
CA PHE A 315 18.03 -6.60 -18.46
C PHE A 315 18.70 -5.61 -17.51
N CYS A 316 17.92 -4.89 -16.69
CA CYS A 316 18.46 -3.97 -15.69
C CYS A 316 19.31 -4.70 -14.66
N LYS A 317 18.89 -5.87 -14.21
CA LYS A 317 19.60 -6.64 -13.19
C LYS A 317 20.99 -7.11 -13.65
N VAL A 318 21.14 -7.48 -14.92
CA VAL A 318 22.45 -7.84 -15.52
C VAL A 318 23.17 -6.64 -16.11
N ASN A 319 22.77 -5.42 -15.76
CA ASN A 319 23.39 -4.17 -16.20
C ASN A 319 23.42 -3.96 -17.74
N LYS A 320 22.49 -4.61 -18.47
CA LYS A 320 22.34 -4.43 -19.93
C LYS A 320 21.32 -3.32 -20.25
N LEU A 321 21.55 -2.10 -19.74
CA LEU A 321 20.65 -0.94 -19.86
C LEU A 321 20.28 -0.61 -21.30
N LYS A 322 21.20 -0.78 -22.26
CA LYS A 322 20.89 -0.56 -23.69
C LYS A 322 19.76 -1.45 -24.18
N ASN A 323 19.72 -2.71 -23.74
CA ASN A 323 18.66 -3.65 -24.10
C ASN A 323 17.36 -3.31 -23.36
N ALA A 324 17.43 -2.89 -22.08
CA ALA A 324 16.26 -2.39 -21.35
C ALA A 324 15.60 -1.20 -22.08
N TYR A 325 16.38 -0.26 -22.59
CA TYR A 325 15.84 0.85 -23.39
C TYR A 325 15.27 0.42 -24.75
N ARG A 326 15.84 -0.62 -25.39
CA ARG A 326 15.25 -1.18 -26.62
C ARG A 326 13.88 -1.78 -26.36
N VAL A 327 13.75 -2.56 -25.28
CA VAL A 327 12.46 -3.13 -24.85
C VAL A 327 11.45 -2.04 -24.49
N LEU A 328 11.88 -0.97 -23.82
CA LEU A 328 11.04 0.18 -23.52
C LEU A 328 10.53 0.88 -24.80
N ASN A 329 11.40 1.02 -25.80
CA ASN A 329 11.00 1.60 -27.09
C ASN A 329 10.03 0.68 -27.85
N GLU A 330 10.26 -0.62 -27.86
CA GLU A 330 9.35 -1.61 -28.42
C GLU A 330 7.96 -1.55 -27.78
N MET A 331 7.90 -1.52 -26.43
CA MET A 331 6.69 -1.34 -25.65
C MET A 331 5.88 -0.11 -26.12
N ASN A 332 6.57 1.03 -26.33
CA ASN A 332 5.95 2.25 -26.85
C ASN A 332 5.47 2.11 -28.29
N CYS A 333 6.25 1.45 -29.17
CA CYS A 333 5.88 1.23 -30.59
C CYS A 333 4.62 0.35 -30.71
N LYS A 334 4.44 -0.62 -29.79
CA LYS A 334 3.23 -1.44 -29.72
C LYS A 334 2.04 -0.72 -29.06
N GLY A 335 2.17 0.56 -28.71
CA GLY A 335 1.11 1.36 -28.09
C GLY A 335 0.89 1.10 -26.60
N ILE A 336 1.73 0.28 -25.97
CA ILE A 336 1.67 -0.03 -24.54
C ILE A 336 2.39 1.07 -23.78
N ARG A 337 1.65 1.87 -23.01
CA ARG A 337 2.23 3.02 -22.27
C ARG A 337 3.01 2.55 -21.03
N PRO A 338 4.29 2.96 -20.87
CA PRO A 338 5.02 2.76 -19.63
C PRO A 338 4.31 3.42 -18.45
N ASN A 339 4.32 2.75 -17.31
CA ASN A 339 3.78 3.28 -16.05
C ASN A 339 4.90 3.69 -15.07
N SER A 340 4.53 4.20 -13.89
CA SER A 340 5.49 4.58 -12.84
C SER A 340 6.44 3.42 -12.49
N ARG A 341 5.92 2.18 -12.44
CA ARG A 341 6.73 1.00 -12.14
C ARG A 341 7.80 0.72 -13.21
N THR A 342 7.46 0.89 -14.50
CA THR A 342 8.42 0.75 -15.60
C THR A 342 9.61 1.70 -15.41
N CYS A 343 9.31 2.96 -15.11
CA CYS A 343 10.33 3.98 -14.90
C CYS A 343 11.12 3.74 -13.62
N ASN A 344 10.46 3.30 -12.54
CA ASN A 344 11.09 2.99 -11.25
C ASN A 344 12.11 1.83 -11.37
N ILE A 345 11.85 0.84 -12.21
CA ILE A 345 12.79 -0.27 -12.48
C ILE A 345 14.08 0.28 -13.07
N ILE A 346 13.98 1.14 -14.09
CA ILE A 346 15.15 1.74 -14.75
C ILE A 346 15.87 2.71 -13.81
N LEU A 347 15.13 3.56 -13.06
CA LEU A 347 15.69 4.46 -12.07
C LEU A 347 16.47 3.73 -11.00
N ASN A 348 15.90 2.65 -10.45
CA ASN A 348 16.55 1.85 -9.41
C ASN A 348 17.85 1.21 -9.91
N SER A 349 17.85 0.71 -11.15
CA SER A 349 19.06 0.17 -11.78
C SER A 349 20.15 1.22 -11.95
N LEU A 350 19.80 2.41 -12.46
CA LEU A 350 20.74 3.52 -12.63
C LEU A 350 21.32 3.98 -11.29
N ILE A 351 20.49 4.09 -10.26
CA ILE A 351 20.91 4.46 -8.90
C ILE A 351 21.86 3.41 -8.33
N SER A 352 21.56 2.13 -8.52
CA SER A 352 22.39 1.02 -8.04
C SER A 352 23.76 0.98 -8.75
N CYS A 353 23.82 1.40 -10.00
CA CYS A 353 25.08 1.53 -10.77
C CYS A 353 25.82 2.83 -10.45
N GLY A 354 25.28 3.71 -9.59
CA GLY A 354 25.89 5.00 -9.27
C GLY A 354 25.72 6.10 -10.34
N ASP A 355 24.96 5.83 -11.40
CA ASP A 355 24.70 6.81 -12.48
C ASP A 355 23.58 7.78 -12.10
N THR A 356 23.88 8.64 -11.13
CA THR A 356 22.92 9.59 -10.55
C THR A 356 22.48 10.67 -11.55
N ASP A 357 23.31 11.00 -12.53
CA ASP A 357 23.02 12.03 -13.52
C ASP A 357 22.02 11.50 -14.58
N GLU A 358 22.19 10.25 -15.00
CA GLU A 358 21.21 9.61 -15.91
C GLU A 358 19.90 9.31 -15.17
N ALA A 359 19.95 8.84 -13.92
CA ALA A 359 18.77 8.65 -13.10
C ALA A 359 17.94 9.95 -12.99
N PHE A 360 18.61 11.09 -12.80
CA PHE A 360 17.90 12.37 -12.77
C PHE A 360 17.35 12.77 -14.14
N ARG A 361 18.05 12.46 -15.25
CA ARG A 361 17.54 12.70 -16.60
C ARG A 361 16.28 11.86 -16.89
N VAL A 362 16.30 10.58 -16.52
CA VAL A 362 15.14 9.68 -16.65
C VAL A 362 13.97 10.20 -15.80
N PHE A 363 14.19 10.56 -14.55
CA PHE A 363 13.16 11.15 -13.69
C PHE A 363 12.52 12.41 -14.33
N ARG A 364 13.31 13.28 -14.92
CA ARG A 364 12.79 14.47 -15.61
C ARG A 364 11.96 14.16 -16.86
N ARG A 365 12.31 13.09 -17.61
CA ARG A 365 11.51 12.62 -18.74
C ARG A 365 10.20 11.99 -18.24
N MET A 366 10.29 11.20 -17.18
CA MET A 366 9.14 10.54 -16.53
C MET A 366 8.04 11.54 -16.15
N ILE A 367 8.39 12.65 -15.50
CA ILE A 367 7.42 13.69 -15.11
C ILE A 367 6.61 14.23 -16.31
N LYS A 368 7.13 14.12 -17.54
CA LYS A 368 6.45 14.58 -18.75
C LYS A 368 5.57 13.53 -19.41
N VAL A 369 5.86 12.25 -19.19
CA VAL A 369 5.27 11.11 -19.91
C VAL A 369 4.30 10.32 -19.05
N CYS A 370 4.65 10.11 -17.80
CA CYS A 370 3.81 9.41 -16.82
C CYS A 370 3.91 10.12 -15.46
N ASP A 371 2.88 10.01 -14.66
CA ASP A 371 2.89 10.59 -13.32
C ASP A 371 3.77 9.74 -12.38
N PRO A 372 4.84 10.33 -11.78
CA PRO A 372 5.61 9.65 -10.72
C PRO A 372 4.71 9.32 -9.54
N ASP A 373 4.96 8.17 -8.91
CA ASP A 373 4.31 7.78 -7.66
C ASP A 373 5.12 8.20 -6.42
N ALA A 374 4.57 7.94 -5.23
CA ALA A 374 5.24 8.29 -3.97
C ALA A 374 6.59 7.58 -3.81
N ASP A 375 6.72 6.36 -4.37
CA ASP A 375 7.95 5.58 -4.33
C ASP A 375 9.03 6.20 -5.21
N THR A 376 8.66 6.71 -6.40
CA THR A 376 9.57 7.45 -7.28
C THR A 376 10.20 8.64 -6.56
N TYR A 377 9.36 9.47 -5.90
CA TYR A 377 9.86 10.62 -5.15
C TYR A 377 10.76 10.21 -4.00
N THR A 378 10.38 9.16 -3.26
CA THR A 378 11.18 8.65 -2.13
C THR A 378 12.53 8.13 -2.60
N MET A 379 12.57 7.40 -3.72
CA MET A 379 13.80 6.90 -4.34
C MET A 379 14.74 8.04 -4.74
N MET A 380 14.21 9.09 -5.36
CA MET A 380 14.99 10.26 -5.76
C MET A 380 15.50 11.05 -4.55
N ILE A 381 14.69 11.23 -3.51
CA ILE A 381 15.09 11.88 -2.25
C ILE A 381 16.24 11.07 -1.61
N LYS A 382 16.09 9.74 -1.55
CA LYS A 382 17.10 8.84 -0.99
C LYS A 382 18.41 8.96 -1.76
N MET A 383 18.38 8.85 -3.07
CA MET A 383 19.55 9.00 -3.94
C MET A 383 20.29 10.31 -3.69
N PHE A 384 19.58 11.43 -3.61
CA PHE A 384 20.21 12.73 -3.36
C PHE A 384 20.78 12.86 -1.95
N CYS A 385 20.13 12.31 -0.92
CA CYS A 385 20.66 12.28 0.44
C CYS A 385 21.92 11.43 0.56
N GLU A 386 21.99 10.29 -0.12
CA GLU A 386 23.15 9.39 -0.13
C GLU A 386 24.35 9.99 -0.87
N ASN A 387 24.10 10.78 -1.91
CA ASN A 387 25.13 11.46 -2.70
C ASN A 387 25.42 12.91 -2.22
N ASP A 388 25.13 13.20 -0.98
CA ASP A 388 25.41 14.50 -0.34
C ASP A 388 24.78 15.73 -1.01
N LYS A 389 23.82 15.55 -1.91
CA LYS A 389 23.09 16.60 -2.65
C LYS A 389 21.77 16.96 -1.91
N LEU A 390 21.86 17.28 -0.61
CA LEU A 390 20.70 17.50 0.25
C LEU A 390 19.73 18.59 -0.26
N GLU A 391 20.24 19.65 -0.85
CA GLU A 391 19.39 20.70 -1.44
C GLU A 391 18.48 20.18 -2.56
N MET A 392 19.00 19.23 -3.36
CA MET A 392 18.21 18.59 -4.41
C MET A 392 17.13 17.68 -3.80
N ALA A 393 17.46 16.96 -2.73
CA ALA A 393 16.48 16.16 -1.99
C ALA A 393 15.33 17.05 -1.45
N LEU A 394 15.64 18.19 -0.86
CA LEU A 394 14.65 19.16 -0.37
C LEU A 394 13.78 19.74 -1.49
N LYS A 395 14.36 19.98 -2.67
CA LYS A 395 13.59 20.43 -3.84
C LYS A 395 12.61 19.35 -4.31
N VAL A 396 13.06 18.08 -4.42
CA VAL A 396 12.17 16.96 -4.78
C VAL A 396 11.07 16.80 -3.73
N TRP A 397 11.39 16.89 -2.44
CA TRP A 397 10.42 16.89 -1.36
C TRP A 397 9.34 17.97 -1.52
N LYS A 398 9.78 19.24 -1.77
CA LYS A 398 8.85 20.34 -2.01
C LYS A 398 7.95 20.09 -3.22
N TYR A 399 8.52 19.55 -4.31
CA TYR A 399 7.76 19.20 -5.50
C TYR A 399 6.75 18.10 -5.25
N MET A 400 7.11 17.02 -4.53
CA MET A 400 6.21 15.97 -4.09
C MET A 400 4.99 16.54 -3.33
N ARG A 401 5.23 17.48 -2.43
CA ARG A 401 4.16 18.16 -1.66
C ARG A 401 3.27 19.04 -2.55
N LEU A 402 3.85 19.78 -3.49
CA LEU A 402 3.09 20.60 -4.45
C LEU A 402 2.17 19.73 -5.33
N LYS A 403 2.57 18.50 -5.63
CA LYS A 403 1.74 17.52 -6.33
C LYS A 403 0.75 16.79 -5.39
N GLN A 404 0.59 17.24 -4.16
CA GLN A 404 -0.32 16.70 -3.15
C GLN A 404 -0.07 15.23 -2.77
N PHE A 405 1.12 14.70 -3.00
CA PHE A 405 1.51 13.41 -2.45
C PHE A 405 1.78 13.53 -0.95
N VAL A 406 1.14 12.67 -0.17
CA VAL A 406 1.37 12.58 1.28
C VAL A 406 2.64 11.75 1.51
N PRO A 407 3.68 12.34 2.13
CA PRO A 407 4.90 11.59 2.42
C PRO A 407 4.64 10.42 3.38
N SER A 408 5.24 9.27 3.10
CA SER A 408 5.17 8.10 3.99
C SER A 408 6.17 8.23 5.15
N MET A 409 6.01 7.36 6.17
CA MET A 409 7.00 7.23 7.25
C MET A 409 8.42 7.05 6.69
N HIS A 410 8.55 6.25 5.63
CA HIS A 410 9.84 5.98 5.01
C HIS A 410 10.43 7.24 4.35
N THR A 411 9.61 8.02 3.64
CA THR A 411 10.05 9.27 2.98
C THR A 411 10.54 10.30 4.00
N PHE A 412 9.79 10.49 5.10
CA PHE A 412 10.22 11.33 6.22
C PHE A 412 11.53 10.86 6.83
N SER A 413 11.62 9.54 7.11
CA SER A 413 12.82 8.95 7.73
C SER A 413 14.07 9.15 6.88
N VAL A 414 13.97 8.96 5.56
CA VAL A 414 15.09 9.17 4.64
C VAL A 414 15.58 10.62 4.68
N LEU A 415 14.65 11.58 4.60
CA LEU A 415 15.03 12.99 4.57
C LEU A 415 15.57 13.48 5.92
N ILE A 416 14.94 13.09 7.05
CA ILE A 416 15.42 13.40 8.41
C ILE A 416 16.82 12.84 8.61
N ASN A 417 17.06 11.56 8.24
CA ASN A 417 18.38 10.94 8.35
C ASN A 417 19.44 11.66 7.49
N GLY A 418 19.06 12.13 6.29
CA GLY A 418 19.95 12.92 5.43
C GLY A 418 20.30 14.30 6.06
N LEU A 419 19.32 14.94 6.68
CA LEU A 419 19.53 16.20 7.42
C LEU A 419 20.43 16.00 8.65
N CYS A 420 20.19 14.92 9.41
CA CYS A 420 21.03 14.58 10.57
C CYS A 420 22.49 14.30 10.15
N LYS A 421 22.71 13.60 9.04
CA LYS A 421 24.06 13.34 8.50
C LYS A 421 24.81 14.65 8.18
N LYS A 422 24.09 15.69 7.76
CA LYS A 422 24.65 17.02 7.45
C LYS A 422 24.66 17.98 8.65
N GLY A 423 24.30 17.53 9.85
CA GLY A 423 24.27 18.37 11.05
C GLY A 423 23.17 19.44 11.05
N ASN A 424 22.11 19.29 10.24
CA ASN A 424 21.04 20.27 10.17
C ASN A 424 19.88 19.87 11.10
N ALA A 425 20.12 19.96 12.42
CA ALA A 425 19.16 19.57 13.45
C ALA A 425 17.86 20.38 13.37
N SER A 426 17.94 21.70 13.11
CA SER A 426 16.74 22.55 13.08
C SER A 426 15.73 22.10 12.01
N LYS A 427 16.16 21.83 10.79
CA LYS A 427 15.26 21.33 9.74
C LYS A 427 14.80 19.90 10.01
N ALA A 428 15.64 19.07 10.60
CA ALA A 428 15.28 17.70 10.99
C ALA A 428 14.18 17.71 12.06
N CYS A 429 14.23 18.58 13.06
CA CYS A 429 13.19 18.75 14.08
C CYS A 429 11.86 19.19 13.47
N ILE A 430 11.87 20.19 12.58
CA ILE A 430 10.64 20.65 11.89
C ILE A 430 9.98 19.52 11.13
N LEU A 431 10.75 18.67 10.42
CA LEU A 431 10.19 17.55 9.69
C LEU A 431 9.71 16.42 10.61
N LEU A 432 10.39 16.18 11.72
CA LEU A 432 9.93 15.22 12.72
C LEU A 432 8.63 15.68 13.37
N GLU A 433 8.54 16.96 13.70
CA GLU A 433 7.33 17.58 14.24
C GLU A 433 6.16 17.48 13.24
N GLU A 434 6.38 17.83 11.97
CA GLU A 434 5.38 17.66 10.91
C GLU A 434 4.93 16.20 10.78
N MET A 435 5.86 15.23 10.90
CA MET A 435 5.58 13.80 10.87
C MET A 435 4.66 13.40 12.03
N ILE A 436 4.95 13.88 13.24
CA ILE A 436 4.15 13.64 14.46
C ILE A 436 2.75 14.26 14.33
N GLU A 437 2.67 15.52 13.89
CA GLU A 437 1.39 16.22 13.69
C GLU A 437 0.46 15.53 12.68
N LYS A 438 1.04 14.86 11.69
CA LYS A 438 0.29 14.01 10.76
C LYS A 438 -0.11 12.64 11.33
N GLY A 439 0.20 12.38 12.59
CA GLY A 439 -0.07 11.10 13.24
C GLY A 439 0.84 9.96 12.76
N ILE A 440 1.96 10.27 12.10
CA ILE A 440 2.92 9.28 11.61
C ILE A 440 3.98 9.08 12.70
N ARG A 441 4.03 7.89 13.28
CA ARG A 441 5.03 7.57 14.32
C ARG A 441 6.42 7.40 13.71
N PRO A 442 7.45 8.14 14.19
CA PRO A 442 8.82 7.95 13.76
C PRO A 442 9.38 6.58 14.12
N SER A 443 10.26 6.04 13.27
CA SER A 443 11.00 4.83 13.62
C SER A 443 12.02 5.11 14.73
N SER A 444 12.32 4.10 15.57
CA SER A 444 13.33 4.20 16.63
C SER A 444 14.70 4.63 16.10
N VAL A 445 15.07 4.17 14.91
CA VAL A 445 16.31 4.52 14.23
C VAL A 445 16.36 6.01 13.85
N THR A 446 15.29 6.53 13.27
CA THR A 446 15.21 7.93 12.85
C THR A 446 15.25 8.86 14.06
N PHE A 447 14.44 8.57 15.08
CA PHE A 447 14.44 9.34 16.32
C PHE A 447 15.78 9.26 17.05
N GLY A 448 16.40 8.05 17.11
CA GLY A 448 17.71 7.85 17.75
C GLY A 448 18.83 8.69 17.12
N LYS A 449 18.86 8.79 15.78
CA LYS A 449 19.85 9.64 15.09
C LYS A 449 19.66 11.12 15.38
N LEU A 450 18.41 11.60 15.38
CA LEU A 450 18.13 13.01 15.72
C LEU A 450 18.45 13.29 17.19
N LYS A 451 18.11 12.37 18.10
CA LYS A 451 18.46 12.45 19.51
C LYS A 451 19.97 12.64 19.72
N GLN A 452 20.78 11.78 19.07
CA GLN A 452 22.23 11.86 19.13
C GLN A 452 22.77 13.23 18.65
N LEU A 453 22.18 13.75 17.56
CA LEU A 453 22.56 15.06 17.02
C LEU A 453 22.19 16.20 17.99
N LEU A 454 20.99 16.18 18.56
CA LEU A 454 20.52 17.21 19.51
C LEU A 454 21.35 17.22 20.79
N ILE A 455 21.71 16.04 21.35
CA ILE A 455 22.61 15.93 22.51
C ILE A 455 23.97 16.52 22.17
N LYS A 456 24.52 16.22 20.97
CA LYS A 456 25.80 16.77 20.52
C LYS A 456 25.78 18.29 20.39
N GLU A 457 24.64 18.89 20.03
CA GLU A 457 24.42 20.32 19.91
C GLU A 457 23.99 21.01 21.25
N GLY A 458 23.83 20.23 22.35
CA GLY A 458 23.39 20.72 23.65
C GLY A 458 21.94 21.22 23.69
N ARG A 459 21.06 20.68 22.80
CA ARG A 459 19.65 21.08 22.66
C ARG A 459 18.71 20.06 23.31
N GLU A 460 18.89 19.85 24.60
CA GLU A 460 18.09 18.88 25.35
C GLU A 460 16.63 19.32 25.55
N ASP A 461 16.39 20.63 25.63
CA ASP A 461 15.06 21.24 25.68
C ASP A 461 14.17 20.83 24.48
N VAL A 462 14.72 20.87 23.27
CA VAL A 462 14.02 20.48 22.06
C VAL A 462 13.77 18.98 22.05
N LEU A 463 14.69 18.20 22.62
CA LEU A 463 14.55 16.75 22.71
C LEU A 463 13.39 16.37 23.64
N GLU A 464 13.28 17.01 24.81
CA GLU A 464 12.17 16.78 25.76
C GLU A 464 10.82 17.13 25.11
N PHE A 465 10.73 18.27 24.44
CA PHE A 465 9.54 18.70 23.74
C PHE A 465 9.09 17.68 22.67
N LEU A 466 10.02 17.16 21.86
CA LEU A 466 9.70 16.15 20.85
C LEU A 466 9.30 14.82 21.47
N GLN A 467 9.89 14.44 22.62
CA GLN A 467 9.51 13.24 23.37
C GLN A 467 8.10 13.37 23.94
N GLU A 468 7.75 14.51 24.51
CA GLU A 468 6.39 14.77 25.00
C GLU A 468 5.37 14.67 23.87
N LYS A 469 5.61 15.32 22.72
CA LYS A 469 4.75 15.19 21.53
C LYS A 469 4.61 13.74 21.05
N MET A 470 5.67 12.96 21.08
CA MET A 470 5.61 11.53 20.76
C MET A 470 4.82 10.72 21.78
N ASN A 471 4.95 11.04 23.05
CA ASN A 471 4.20 10.37 24.13
C ASN A 471 2.71 10.69 24.06
N LEU A 472 2.34 11.89 23.62
CA LEU A 472 0.95 12.27 23.36
C LEU A 472 0.33 11.42 22.22
N LEU A 473 1.09 11.07 21.19
CA LEU A 473 0.64 10.12 20.18
C LEU A 473 0.38 8.70 20.72
N VAL A 474 1.01 8.36 21.85
CA VAL A 474 0.87 7.05 22.51
C VAL A 474 -0.20 7.10 23.63
N LYS A 475 -0.39 8.27 24.24
CA LYS A 475 -1.25 8.50 25.41
C LYS A 475 -2.67 8.98 25.09
N GLU A 476 -3.10 9.02 23.84
CA GLU A 476 -4.54 9.09 23.56
C GLU A 476 -5.12 7.64 23.49
N PRO A 477 -5.30 6.91 24.61
CA PRO A 477 -6.30 5.88 24.67
C PRO A 477 -7.59 6.64 24.98
N LEU A 478 -8.41 6.86 23.99
CA LEU A 478 -9.81 7.07 24.24
C LEU A 478 -10.35 5.74 24.76
N CYS A 479 -10.51 5.69 26.08
CA CYS A 479 -11.17 4.64 26.86
C CYS A 479 -10.36 3.40 27.28
N ASP A 480 -10.56 3.06 28.55
CA ASP A 480 -9.92 2.01 29.33
C ASP A 480 -9.82 0.65 28.65
N GLN A 481 -8.60 0.19 28.42
CA GLN A 481 -8.30 -1.16 27.91
C GLN A 481 -8.73 -2.28 28.87
N GLU A 482 -8.99 -1.98 30.14
CA GLU A 482 -9.41 -2.97 31.15
C GLU A 482 -10.87 -3.39 31.03
N ILE A 483 -11.77 -2.54 30.54
CA ILE A 483 -13.19 -2.90 30.40
C ILE A 483 -13.42 -3.87 29.25
N ILE A 484 -12.70 -3.68 28.13
CA ILE A 484 -12.82 -4.55 26.93
C ILE A 484 -12.19 -5.92 27.19
N ALA A 485 -11.07 -5.99 27.92
CA ALA A 485 -10.44 -7.26 28.29
C ALA A 485 -11.34 -8.08 29.22
N ASN A 486 -12.06 -7.41 30.11
CA ASN A 486 -12.98 -8.09 31.03
C ASN A 486 -14.28 -8.55 30.35
N GLU A 487 -14.87 -7.77 29.45
CA GLU A 487 -16.06 -8.18 28.68
C GLU A 487 -15.74 -9.28 27.66
N LEU A 488 -14.59 -9.20 26.98
CA LEU A 488 -14.10 -10.26 26.08
C LEU A 488 -13.75 -11.53 26.84
N ASN A 489 -13.15 -11.44 28.04
CA ASN A 489 -12.87 -12.60 28.88
C ASN A 489 -14.15 -13.21 29.49
N ILE A 490 -15.16 -12.41 29.84
CA ILE A 490 -16.44 -12.90 30.30
C ILE A 490 -17.19 -13.64 29.17
N LEU A 491 -17.11 -13.14 27.93
CA LEU A 491 -17.74 -13.79 26.78
C LEU A 491 -16.99 -15.02 26.27
N ILE A 492 -15.68 -15.10 26.48
CA ILE A 492 -14.86 -16.29 26.16
C ILE A 492 -15.11 -17.40 27.18
N ASN A 493 -15.26 -17.06 28.48
CA ASN A 493 -15.53 -18.03 29.56
C ASN A 493 -17.00 -18.52 29.61
N VAL A 494 -17.91 -17.95 28.85
CA VAL A 494 -19.29 -18.41 28.69
C VAL A 494 -19.45 -19.33 27.46
N ALA A 495 -18.39 -19.48 26.66
CA ALA A 495 -18.38 -20.28 25.43
C ALA A 495 -17.53 -21.58 25.56
N GLU A 496 -16.92 -21.85 26.74
CA GLU A 496 -16.47 -23.18 27.17
C GLU A 496 -17.61 -23.85 28.00
#